data_ad3d45129f941cb1c0e5f656c64c387c
#
_entry.id   ad3d45129f941cb1c0e5f656c64c387c
#
_cell.length_a   1.000
_cell.length_b   1.000
_cell.length_c   1.000
_cell.angle_alpha   90.00
_cell.angle_beta   90.00
_cell.angle_gamma   90.00
#
_symmetry.space_group_name_H-M   'P 1'
#
loop_
_entity.id
_entity.type
_entity.pdbx_description
1 polymer ?
#
loop_
_entity_poly.entity_id
_entity_poly.type
_entity_poly.pdbx_seq_one_letter_code
_entity_poly.pdbx_strand_id
1 'polypeptide(L)'
;SLFELCKVTLSNGVVGVGETMPYYTWGEVTDEAVDRANGKHPASVMWDDSLGAGLQMALFDAVGKSLDTPVWALLGRKVRSFAHVGWWAIDMPVEDWILECAEAVKQGYTTFKTKARPWFDLEDQVARLSDAVPDHFKLDMDFNDFGLDPAIARPLCKRLEQFKKVAIWESPIAQEDVEGNRTLRQHLSVPIAHHIDRPAFETQIRR
;
A
#
# COMPACT_ATOMS: atom_id res chain seq x y z
N SER A 1 -14.33 -7.64 7.00
CA SER A 1 -12.93 -8.07 7.16
C SER A 1 -12.74 -8.63 8.57
N LEU A 2 -11.91 -9.65 8.69
CA LEU A 2 -11.51 -10.22 9.98
C LEU A 2 -10.16 -9.63 10.36
N PHE A 3 -10.04 -9.16 11.61
CA PHE A 3 -8.81 -8.66 12.19
C PHE A 3 -8.40 -9.55 13.35
N GLU A 4 -7.11 -9.80 13.47
CA GLU A 4 -6.49 -10.46 14.60
C GLU A 4 -5.67 -9.44 15.39
N LEU A 5 -5.87 -9.41 16.71
CA LEU A 5 -5.14 -8.52 17.61
C LEU A 5 -4.07 -9.30 18.36
N CYS A 6 -2.82 -8.86 18.23
CA CYS A 6 -1.69 -9.41 18.94
C CYS A 6 -1.38 -8.56 20.19
N LYS A 7 -1.23 -9.23 21.33
CA LYS A 7 -0.86 -8.59 22.59
C LYS A 7 0.43 -9.21 23.12
N VAL A 8 1.46 -8.40 23.25
CA VAL A 8 2.74 -8.79 23.88
C VAL A 8 2.82 -8.16 25.26
N THR A 9 3.08 -8.97 26.29
CA THR A 9 3.29 -8.49 27.65
C THR A 9 4.74 -8.76 28.06
N LEU A 10 5.48 -7.72 28.40
CA LEU A 10 6.87 -7.81 28.83
C LEU A 10 6.96 -8.16 30.33
N SER A 11 8.11 -8.63 30.77
CA SER A 11 8.36 -8.99 32.19
C SER A 11 8.21 -7.82 33.16
N ASN A 12 8.37 -6.57 32.66
CA ASN A 12 8.15 -5.36 33.45
C ASN A 12 6.69 -4.87 33.45
N GLY A 13 5.77 -5.64 32.87
CA GLY A 13 4.35 -5.33 32.81
C GLY A 13 3.93 -4.41 31.63
N VAL A 14 4.86 -3.92 30.83
CA VAL A 14 4.52 -3.13 29.62
C VAL A 14 3.81 -4.01 28.61
N VAL A 15 2.74 -3.47 28.03
CA VAL A 15 1.91 -4.15 27.03
C VAL A 15 2.04 -3.44 25.69
N GLY A 16 2.47 -4.18 24.65
CA GLY A 16 2.40 -3.78 23.26
C GLY A 16 1.22 -4.44 22.56
N VAL A 17 0.65 -3.73 21.58
CA VAL A 17 -0.48 -4.19 20.77
C VAL A 17 -0.16 -4.02 19.29
N GLY A 18 -0.53 -5.01 18.48
CA GLY A 18 -0.47 -4.99 17.04
C GLY A 18 -1.69 -5.65 16.42
N GLU A 19 -1.88 -5.49 15.13
CA GLU A 19 -2.99 -6.11 14.41
C GLU A 19 -2.54 -6.70 13.07
N THR A 20 -3.27 -7.67 12.58
CA THR A 20 -3.10 -8.23 11.24
C THR A 20 -4.45 -8.60 10.63
N MET A 21 -4.47 -8.79 9.33
CA MET A 21 -5.61 -9.31 8.57
C MET A 21 -5.25 -10.74 8.10
N PRO A 22 -5.73 -11.81 8.77
CA PRO A 22 -5.28 -13.18 8.53
C PRO A 22 -5.43 -13.65 7.08
N TYR A 23 -6.45 -13.17 6.38
CA TYR A 23 -6.76 -13.56 5.00
C TYR A 23 -6.29 -12.51 3.97
N TYR A 24 -5.29 -11.71 4.34
CA TYR A 24 -4.71 -10.72 3.46
C TYR A 24 -3.19 -10.87 3.34
N THR A 25 -2.49 -9.90 2.78
CA THR A 25 -1.07 -9.94 2.39
C THR A 25 -0.12 -10.44 3.49
N TRP A 26 -0.41 -10.10 4.75
CA TRP A 26 0.49 -10.39 5.87
C TRP A 26 0.08 -11.61 6.70
N GLY A 27 -1.04 -12.26 6.37
CA GLY A 27 -1.48 -13.49 6.99
C GLY A 27 -1.74 -13.39 8.49
N GLU A 28 -2.02 -14.54 9.09
CA GLU A 28 -2.16 -14.70 10.54
C GLU A 28 -0.79 -14.79 11.22
N VAL A 29 -0.77 -14.55 12.53
CA VAL A 29 0.39 -14.84 13.38
C VAL A 29 0.35 -16.30 13.77
N THR A 30 1.33 -17.09 13.34
CA THR A 30 1.35 -18.54 13.60
C THR A 30 1.86 -18.85 15.01
N ASP A 31 1.50 -20.03 15.53
CA ASP A 31 1.99 -20.52 16.83
C ASP A 31 3.52 -20.59 16.82
N GLU A 32 4.15 -21.00 15.72
CA GLU A 32 5.61 -21.05 15.58
C GLU A 32 6.25 -19.65 15.67
N ALA A 33 5.59 -18.63 15.17
CA ALA A 33 6.07 -17.25 15.29
C ALA A 33 6.00 -16.79 16.77
N VAL A 34 4.91 -17.13 17.45
CA VAL A 34 4.75 -16.85 18.88
C VAL A 34 5.83 -17.57 19.70
N ASP A 35 6.07 -18.85 19.45
CA ASP A 35 7.09 -19.63 20.14
C ASP A 35 8.51 -19.08 19.93
N ARG A 36 8.81 -18.61 18.72
CA ARG A 36 10.10 -17.96 18.44
C ARG A 36 10.30 -16.66 19.19
N ALA A 37 9.24 -15.90 19.40
CA ALA A 37 9.31 -14.60 20.09
C ALA A 37 9.23 -14.74 21.62
N ASN A 38 8.50 -15.76 22.09
CA ASN A 38 8.25 -15.95 23.52
C ASN A 38 9.55 -16.16 24.32
N GLY A 39 9.67 -15.46 25.44
CA GLY A 39 10.85 -15.50 26.30
C GLY A 39 12.10 -14.82 25.73
N LYS A 40 12.03 -14.20 24.55
CA LYS A 40 13.12 -13.42 23.99
C LYS A 40 13.02 -11.95 24.40
N HIS A 41 14.15 -11.26 24.38
CA HIS A 41 14.14 -9.81 24.52
C HIS A 41 13.48 -9.18 23.28
N PRO A 42 12.43 -8.35 23.41
CA PRO A 42 11.63 -7.89 22.25
C PRO A 42 12.47 -7.18 21.19
N ALA A 43 13.46 -6.36 21.60
CA ALA A 43 14.33 -5.66 20.65
C ALA A 43 15.24 -6.59 19.84
N SER A 44 15.43 -7.85 20.24
CA SER A 44 16.23 -8.82 19.48
C SER A 44 15.46 -9.52 18.37
N VAL A 45 14.12 -9.44 18.40
CA VAL A 45 13.24 -10.15 17.44
C VAL A 45 12.28 -9.23 16.71
N MET A 46 12.08 -7.98 17.11
CA MET A 46 11.12 -7.06 16.50
C MET A 46 11.39 -6.75 15.01
N TRP A 47 12.58 -7.05 14.50
CA TRP A 47 12.96 -6.87 13.10
C TRP A 47 12.85 -8.16 12.27
N ASP A 48 12.36 -9.24 12.84
CA ASP A 48 12.17 -10.50 12.13
C ASP A 48 10.82 -10.51 11.42
N ASP A 49 10.81 -10.24 10.10
CA ASP A 49 9.61 -10.18 9.27
C ASP A 49 8.85 -11.52 9.24
N SER A 50 9.52 -12.63 9.55
CA SER A 50 8.88 -13.95 9.59
C SER A 50 7.94 -14.16 10.79
N LEU A 51 7.90 -13.20 11.73
CA LEU A 51 6.94 -13.21 12.85
C LEU A 51 5.52 -12.78 12.43
N GLY A 52 5.38 -12.18 11.25
CA GLY A 52 4.12 -11.62 10.79
C GLY A 52 3.82 -10.23 11.37
N ALA A 53 3.04 -9.46 10.64
CA ALA A 53 2.83 -8.04 10.91
C ALA A 53 2.24 -7.76 12.30
N GLY A 54 1.23 -8.53 12.72
CA GLY A 54 0.58 -8.31 14.01
C GLY A 54 1.52 -8.46 15.20
N LEU A 55 2.33 -9.51 15.20
CA LEU A 55 3.29 -9.75 16.29
C LEU A 55 4.45 -8.76 16.24
N GLN A 56 4.95 -8.44 15.04
CA GLN A 56 5.99 -7.43 14.85
C GLN A 56 5.55 -6.04 15.36
N MET A 57 4.35 -5.59 14.99
CA MET A 57 3.80 -4.32 15.48
C MET A 57 3.68 -4.31 17.01
N ALA A 58 3.19 -5.40 17.61
CA ALA A 58 3.09 -5.51 19.07
C ALA A 58 4.45 -5.44 19.76
N LEU A 59 5.50 -6.04 19.18
CA LEU A 59 6.86 -5.97 19.70
C LEU A 59 7.44 -4.54 19.60
N PHE A 60 7.26 -3.86 18.46
CA PHE A 60 7.68 -2.46 18.31
C PHE A 60 6.95 -1.54 19.29
N ASP A 61 5.65 -1.72 19.47
CA ASP A 61 4.85 -0.95 20.43
C ASP A 61 5.32 -1.17 21.87
N ALA A 62 5.59 -2.44 22.26
CA ALA A 62 6.11 -2.77 23.57
C ALA A 62 7.50 -2.13 23.82
N VAL A 63 8.41 -2.21 22.85
CA VAL A 63 9.74 -1.59 22.95
C VAL A 63 9.63 -0.08 23.06
N GLY A 64 8.83 0.55 22.18
CA GLY A 64 8.61 1.99 22.21
C GLY A 64 8.08 2.49 23.55
N LYS A 65 7.07 1.80 24.11
CA LYS A 65 6.51 2.10 25.43
C LYS A 65 7.53 1.89 26.57
N SER A 66 8.35 0.84 26.49
CA SER A 66 9.40 0.59 27.49
C SER A 66 10.48 1.68 27.51
N LEU A 67 10.71 2.32 26.37
CA LEU A 67 11.71 3.39 26.20
C LEU A 67 11.12 4.81 26.29
N ASP A 68 9.82 4.93 26.55
CA ASP A 68 9.06 6.19 26.44
C ASP A 68 9.34 6.91 25.10
N THR A 69 9.34 6.14 24.02
CA THR A 69 9.74 6.60 22.69
C THR A 69 8.70 6.16 21.65
N PRO A 70 8.23 7.05 20.78
CA PRO A 70 7.27 6.66 19.75
C PRO A 70 7.92 5.72 18.72
N VAL A 71 7.14 4.75 18.22
CA VAL A 71 7.64 3.70 17.30
C VAL A 71 8.37 4.28 16.08
N TRP A 72 7.89 5.40 15.51
CA TRP A 72 8.57 6.01 14.36
C TRP A 72 10.05 6.37 14.64
N ALA A 73 10.39 6.70 15.89
CA ALA A 73 11.77 7.02 16.25
C ALA A 73 12.69 5.78 16.32
N LEU A 74 12.09 4.58 16.51
CA LEU A 74 12.80 3.31 16.40
C LEU A 74 13.07 2.93 14.93
N LEU A 75 12.22 3.40 14.01
CA LEU A 75 12.34 3.09 12.58
C LEU A 75 13.37 3.97 11.85
N GLY A 76 13.72 5.12 12.41
CA GLY A 76 14.74 6.00 11.82
C GLY A 76 14.49 7.48 12.06
N ARG A 77 15.22 8.31 11.30
CA ARG A 77 15.12 9.75 11.44
C ARG A 77 13.80 10.27 10.86
N LYS A 78 13.09 11.11 11.62
CA LYS A 78 11.92 11.84 11.12
C LYS A 78 12.31 12.77 9.97
N VAL A 79 11.73 12.53 8.80
CA VAL A 79 11.98 13.32 7.58
C VAL A 79 10.93 14.41 7.42
N ARG A 80 9.67 14.14 7.81
CA ARG A 80 8.55 15.09 7.73
C ARG A 80 7.57 14.90 8.87
N SER A 81 6.74 15.90 9.12
CA SER A 81 5.77 15.86 10.23
C SER A 81 4.43 15.27 9.85
N PHE A 82 4.13 15.19 8.55
CA PHE A 82 2.90 14.62 8.02
C PHE A 82 3.16 13.97 6.66
N ALA A 83 2.26 13.09 6.25
CA ALA A 83 2.18 12.55 4.90
C ALA A 83 0.76 12.77 4.36
N HIS A 84 0.66 13.10 3.08
CA HIS A 84 -0.64 13.15 2.42
C HIS A 84 -1.19 11.72 2.28
N VAL A 85 -2.49 11.59 2.51
CA VAL A 85 -3.23 10.33 2.34
C VAL A 85 -4.19 10.52 1.16
N GLY A 86 -4.22 9.55 0.25
CA GLY A 86 -5.23 9.50 -0.82
C GLY A 86 -6.57 8.99 -0.28
N TRP A 87 -7.67 9.49 -0.82
CA TRP A 87 -8.97 8.85 -0.66
C TRP A 87 -8.95 7.53 -1.42
N TRP A 88 -9.48 6.47 -0.86
CA TRP A 88 -9.46 5.15 -1.48
C TRP A 88 -10.88 4.61 -1.64
N ALA A 89 -11.15 4.01 -2.81
CA ALA A 89 -12.34 3.22 -3.02
C ALA A 89 -12.02 1.93 -3.80
N ILE A 90 -12.89 0.94 -3.62
CA ILE A 90 -12.83 -0.30 -4.38
C ILE A 90 -13.25 -0.07 -5.85
N ASP A 91 -13.20 -1.11 -6.66
CA ASP A 91 -13.77 -1.09 -8.01
C ASP A 91 -15.30 -0.97 -7.94
N MET A 92 -15.83 0.00 -8.66
CA MET A 92 -17.26 0.33 -8.71
C MET A 92 -17.58 1.09 -10.01
N PRO A 93 -18.87 1.25 -10.37
CA PRO A 93 -19.28 2.12 -11.47
C PRO A 93 -18.74 3.54 -11.29
N VAL A 94 -18.51 4.23 -12.40
CA VAL A 94 -17.95 5.59 -12.36
C VAL A 94 -18.86 6.60 -11.65
N GLU A 95 -20.16 6.40 -11.68
CA GLU A 95 -21.13 7.22 -10.94
C GLU A 95 -20.83 7.23 -9.42
N ASP A 96 -20.52 6.07 -8.87
CA ASP A 96 -20.16 5.93 -7.46
C ASP A 96 -18.78 6.55 -7.18
N TRP A 97 -17.79 6.37 -8.07
CA TRP A 97 -16.50 7.05 -7.94
C TRP A 97 -16.63 8.58 -7.97
N ILE A 98 -17.54 9.12 -8.78
CA ILE A 98 -17.81 10.57 -8.80
C ILE A 98 -18.35 11.04 -7.44
N LEU A 99 -19.25 10.29 -6.82
CA LEU A 99 -19.76 10.59 -5.49
C LEU A 99 -18.68 10.51 -4.41
N GLU A 100 -17.85 9.46 -4.45
CA GLU A 100 -16.69 9.30 -3.55
C GLU A 100 -15.69 10.46 -3.71
N CYS A 101 -15.39 10.85 -4.95
CA CYS A 101 -14.51 11.98 -5.21
C CYS A 101 -15.09 13.33 -4.76
N ALA A 102 -16.40 13.52 -4.91
CA ALA A 102 -17.05 14.73 -4.40
C ALA A 102 -16.91 14.85 -2.88
N GLU A 103 -17.07 13.75 -2.15
CA GLU A 103 -16.85 13.73 -0.70
C GLU A 103 -15.36 13.92 -0.36
N ALA A 104 -14.44 13.27 -1.09
CA ALA A 104 -13.00 13.43 -0.92
C ALA A 104 -12.57 14.90 -1.07
N VAL A 105 -13.03 15.58 -2.12
CA VAL A 105 -12.76 17.00 -2.38
C VAL A 105 -13.30 17.87 -1.24
N LYS A 106 -14.52 17.61 -0.80
CA LYS A 106 -15.14 18.33 0.32
C LYS A 106 -14.34 18.19 1.63
N GLN A 107 -13.74 17.02 1.87
CA GLN A 107 -12.89 16.76 3.01
C GLN A 107 -11.44 17.24 2.84
N GLY A 108 -11.09 17.84 1.70
CA GLY A 108 -9.77 18.40 1.43
C GLY A 108 -8.73 17.41 0.91
N TYR A 109 -9.14 16.21 0.50
CA TYR A 109 -8.25 15.29 -0.19
C TYR A 109 -7.92 15.81 -1.60
N THR A 110 -6.72 15.48 -2.07
CA THR A 110 -6.21 15.92 -3.38
C THR A 110 -5.89 14.74 -4.31
N THR A 111 -6.05 13.53 -3.82
CA THR A 111 -5.76 12.31 -4.57
C THR A 111 -6.82 11.24 -4.28
N PHE A 112 -7.21 10.53 -5.31
CA PHE A 112 -8.12 9.40 -5.24
C PHE A 112 -7.43 8.15 -5.78
N LYS A 113 -7.27 7.14 -4.95
CA LYS A 113 -6.80 5.82 -5.35
C LYS A 113 -7.97 4.98 -5.81
N THR A 114 -7.96 4.61 -7.09
CA THR A 114 -8.99 3.79 -7.73
C THR A 114 -8.49 2.36 -7.95
N LYS A 115 -9.41 1.47 -8.30
CA LYS A 115 -9.09 0.10 -8.74
C LYS A 115 -9.34 -0.01 -10.25
N ALA A 116 -8.25 -0.01 -11.04
CA ALA A 116 -8.33 -0.21 -12.48
C ALA A 116 -8.64 -1.68 -12.81
N ARG A 117 -9.82 -1.97 -13.33
CA ARG A 117 -10.31 -3.32 -13.58
C ARG A 117 -10.70 -3.53 -15.03
N PRO A 118 -10.33 -4.68 -15.65
CA PRO A 118 -10.56 -4.95 -17.06
C PRO A 118 -12.03 -5.18 -17.43
N TRP A 119 -12.91 -5.35 -16.46
CA TRP A 119 -14.37 -5.48 -16.69
C TRP A 119 -15.12 -4.15 -16.73
N PHE A 120 -14.42 -3.02 -16.57
CA PHE A 120 -14.94 -1.69 -16.80
C PHE A 120 -14.30 -1.04 -18.03
N ASP A 121 -15.00 -0.09 -18.66
CA ASP A 121 -14.40 0.81 -19.63
C ASP A 121 -13.57 1.89 -18.88
N LEU A 122 -12.28 1.62 -18.74
CA LEU A 122 -11.38 2.48 -17.99
C LEU A 122 -11.18 3.87 -18.64
N GLU A 123 -11.31 3.96 -19.96
CA GLU A 123 -11.21 5.25 -20.65
C GLU A 123 -12.42 6.12 -20.32
N ASP A 124 -13.64 5.56 -20.39
CA ASP A 124 -14.85 6.26 -19.98
C ASP A 124 -14.82 6.65 -18.49
N GLN A 125 -14.43 5.70 -17.62
CA GLN A 125 -14.32 5.97 -16.18
C GLN A 125 -13.37 7.12 -15.88
N VAL A 126 -12.16 7.11 -16.46
CA VAL A 126 -11.15 8.15 -16.21
C VAL A 126 -11.55 9.48 -16.84
N ALA A 127 -12.16 9.48 -18.02
CA ALA A 127 -12.66 10.68 -18.65
C ALA A 127 -13.71 11.39 -17.77
N ARG A 128 -14.77 10.67 -17.41
CA ARG A 128 -15.88 11.19 -16.62
C ARG A 128 -15.43 11.62 -15.22
N LEU A 129 -14.55 10.84 -14.59
CA LEU A 129 -13.99 11.20 -13.30
C LEU A 129 -13.10 12.44 -13.40
N SER A 130 -12.30 12.56 -14.46
CA SER A 130 -11.46 13.73 -14.70
C SER A 130 -12.27 15.01 -14.88
N ASP A 131 -13.45 14.92 -15.50
CA ASP A 131 -14.35 16.08 -15.68
C ASP A 131 -15.06 16.46 -14.37
N ALA A 132 -15.28 15.49 -13.48
CA ALA A 132 -16.02 15.68 -12.24
C ALA A 132 -15.19 16.27 -11.08
N VAL A 133 -13.85 16.24 -11.16
CA VAL A 133 -12.96 16.67 -10.06
C VAL A 133 -12.16 17.92 -10.44
N PRO A 134 -11.70 18.73 -9.45
CA PRO A 134 -10.89 19.92 -9.69
C PRO A 134 -9.57 19.62 -10.44
N ASP A 135 -8.99 20.62 -11.09
CA ASP A 135 -7.76 20.44 -11.89
C ASP A 135 -6.56 19.95 -11.11
N HIS A 136 -6.45 20.31 -9.85
CA HIS A 136 -5.35 19.87 -8.97
C HIS A 136 -5.50 18.44 -8.47
N PHE A 137 -6.69 17.83 -8.60
CA PHE A 137 -6.98 16.50 -8.09
C PHE A 137 -6.29 15.43 -8.93
N LYS A 138 -5.76 14.40 -8.29
CA LYS A 138 -4.97 13.35 -8.94
C LYS A 138 -5.59 11.97 -8.75
N LEU A 139 -5.38 11.12 -9.74
CA LEU A 139 -5.85 9.75 -9.76
C LEU A 139 -4.65 8.80 -9.66
N ASP A 140 -4.72 7.89 -8.71
CA ASP A 140 -3.84 6.74 -8.57
C ASP A 140 -4.60 5.51 -9.07
N MET A 141 -4.11 4.90 -10.15
CA MET A 141 -4.78 3.79 -10.84
C MET A 141 -4.13 2.47 -10.43
N ASP A 142 -4.73 1.77 -9.47
CA ASP A 142 -4.23 0.49 -8.99
C ASP A 142 -4.82 -0.67 -9.81
N PHE A 143 -3.97 -1.28 -10.62
CA PHE A 143 -4.33 -2.43 -11.44
C PHE A 143 -4.36 -3.75 -10.66
N ASN A 144 -3.66 -3.85 -9.53
CA ASN A 144 -3.44 -5.12 -8.83
C ASN A 144 -3.06 -6.26 -9.81
N ASP A 145 -2.08 -6.00 -10.68
CA ASP A 145 -1.52 -6.91 -11.68
C ASP A 145 -2.46 -7.30 -12.85
N PHE A 146 -3.68 -6.75 -12.90
CA PHE A 146 -4.63 -7.05 -13.98
C PHE A 146 -4.22 -6.55 -15.37
N GLY A 147 -3.13 -5.80 -15.49
CA GLY A 147 -2.51 -5.50 -16.78
C GLY A 147 -1.80 -6.70 -17.40
N LEU A 148 -1.61 -7.78 -16.64
CA LEU A 148 -1.06 -9.09 -16.98
C LEU A 148 0.40 -9.04 -17.43
N ASP A 149 0.70 -8.42 -18.57
CA ASP A 149 2.04 -8.28 -19.12
C ASP A 149 2.24 -6.91 -19.82
N PRO A 150 3.47 -6.53 -20.16
CA PRO A 150 3.75 -5.23 -20.78
C PRO A 150 3.08 -5.01 -22.15
N ALA A 151 2.79 -6.08 -22.91
CA ALA A 151 2.18 -5.95 -24.23
C ALA A 151 0.71 -5.54 -24.11
N ILE A 152 0.03 -5.97 -23.04
CA ILE A 152 -1.37 -5.63 -22.74
C ILE A 152 -1.43 -4.30 -21.97
N ALA A 153 -0.64 -4.15 -20.91
CA ALA A 153 -0.69 -2.98 -20.02
C ALA A 153 -0.27 -1.69 -20.73
N ARG A 154 0.82 -1.72 -21.53
CA ARG A 154 1.38 -0.53 -22.17
C ARG A 154 0.39 0.23 -23.04
N PRO A 155 -0.29 -0.37 -24.03
CA PRO A 155 -1.23 0.38 -24.86
C PRO A 155 -2.40 0.96 -24.07
N LEU A 156 -2.90 0.27 -23.05
CA LEU A 156 -3.95 0.76 -22.16
C LEU A 156 -3.46 1.98 -21.37
N CYS A 157 -2.36 1.84 -20.63
CA CYS A 157 -1.78 2.96 -19.87
C CYS A 157 -1.47 4.16 -20.78
N LYS A 158 -0.95 3.93 -22.00
CA LYS A 158 -0.70 5.02 -22.98
C LYS A 158 -1.95 5.77 -23.36
N ARG A 159 -3.07 5.10 -23.56
CA ARG A 159 -4.35 5.78 -23.83
C ARG A 159 -4.83 6.58 -22.61
N LEU A 160 -4.67 6.04 -21.42
CA LEU A 160 -5.07 6.72 -20.18
C LEU A 160 -4.16 7.92 -19.82
N GLU A 161 -2.91 7.96 -20.29
CA GLU A 161 -1.99 9.11 -20.10
C GLU A 161 -2.46 10.41 -20.79
N GLN A 162 -3.45 10.35 -21.69
CA GLN A 162 -4.08 11.56 -22.22
C GLN A 162 -4.80 12.38 -21.13
N PHE A 163 -5.23 11.73 -20.05
CA PHE A 163 -5.89 12.36 -18.92
C PHE A 163 -4.86 12.85 -17.89
N LYS A 164 -4.63 14.16 -17.85
CA LYS A 164 -3.58 14.79 -17.01
C LYS A 164 -3.76 14.59 -15.50
N LYS A 165 -4.91 14.06 -15.08
CA LYS A 165 -5.20 13.77 -13.67
C LYS A 165 -4.65 12.40 -13.25
N VAL A 166 -4.40 11.49 -14.18
CA VAL A 166 -3.72 10.23 -13.89
C VAL A 166 -2.27 10.53 -13.49
N ALA A 167 -1.89 10.14 -12.29
CA ALA A 167 -0.61 10.50 -11.68
C ALA A 167 0.26 9.30 -11.30
N ILE A 168 -0.33 8.14 -11.08
CA ILE A 168 0.38 6.93 -10.67
C ILE A 168 -0.27 5.71 -11.34
N TRP A 169 0.58 4.79 -11.81
CA TRP A 169 0.22 3.41 -12.12
C TRP A 169 0.66 2.53 -10.96
N GLU A 170 -0.27 2.05 -10.13
CA GLU A 170 0.07 1.12 -9.06
C GLU A 170 -0.11 -0.32 -9.57
N SER A 171 0.96 -1.10 -9.43
CA SER A 171 1.01 -2.53 -9.82
C SER A 171 0.33 -2.81 -11.17
N PRO A 172 0.77 -2.18 -12.27
CA PRO A 172 0.15 -2.39 -13.59
C PRO A 172 0.25 -3.84 -14.06
N ILE A 173 1.34 -4.52 -13.73
CA ILE A 173 1.59 -5.95 -13.93
C ILE A 173 2.24 -6.53 -12.68
N ALA A 174 2.40 -7.86 -12.61
CA ALA A 174 3.04 -8.54 -11.50
C ALA A 174 4.38 -7.87 -11.13
N GLN A 175 4.57 -7.55 -9.87
CA GLN A 175 5.76 -6.82 -9.42
C GLN A 175 7.03 -7.71 -9.47
N GLU A 176 6.87 -9.03 -9.46
CA GLU A 176 7.95 -10.00 -9.66
C GLU A 176 8.49 -9.99 -11.08
N ASP A 177 7.73 -9.52 -12.07
CA ASP A 177 8.21 -9.29 -13.44
C ASP A 177 8.99 -7.97 -13.53
N VAL A 178 10.22 -8.02 -13.02
CA VAL A 178 11.12 -6.87 -12.97
C VAL A 178 11.43 -6.30 -14.37
N GLU A 179 11.63 -7.16 -15.36
CA GLU A 179 11.96 -6.72 -16.73
C GLU A 179 10.72 -6.15 -17.44
N GLY A 180 9.54 -6.73 -17.22
CA GLY A 180 8.28 -6.19 -17.71
C GLY A 180 7.99 -4.80 -17.14
N ASN A 181 8.15 -4.62 -15.84
CA ASN A 181 7.99 -3.32 -15.18
C ASN A 181 9.04 -2.30 -15.65
N ARG A 182 10.29 -2.71 -15.89
CA ARG A 182 11.31 -1.86 -16.50
C ARG A 182 10.92 -1.42 -17.91
N THR A 183 10.38 -2.34 -18.71
CA THR A 183 9.90 -2.06 -20.06
C THR A 183 8.74 -1.06 -20.02
N LEU A 184 7.76 -1.22 -19.13
CA LEU A 184 6.69 -0.27 -18.94
C LEU A 184 7.23 1.11 -18.56
N ARG A 185 8.11 1.18 -17.56
CA ARG A 185 8.69 2.45 -17.09
C ARG A 185 9.43 3.22 -18.19
N GLN A 186 10.08 2.54 -19.13
CA GLN A 186 10.77 3.19 -20.26
C GLN A 186 9.82 3.82 -21.26
N HIS A 187 8.57 3.35 -21.32
CA HIS A 187 7.60 3.77 -22.34
C HIS A 187 6.46 4.62 -21.76
N LEU A 188 6.23 4.60 -20.47
CA LEU A 188 5.18 5.36 -19.80
C LEU A 188 5.74 6.66 -19.23
N SER A 189 4.93 7.71 -19.25
CA SER A 189 5.28 9.04 -18.71
C SER A 189 4.86 9.18 -17.25
N VAL A 190 3.79 8.47 -16.86
CA VAL A 190 3.29 8.42 -15.49
C VAL A 190 4.12 7.40 -14.70
N PRO A 191 4.55 7.72 -13.47
CA PRO A 191 5.37 6.82 -12.65
C PRO A 191 4.60 5.55 -12.24
N ILE A 192 5.36 4.48 -12.03
CA ILE A 192 4.87 3.20 -11.54
C ILE A 192 5.17 3.10 -10.04
N ALA A 193 4.18 2.71 -9.24
CA ALA A 193 4.32 2.36 -7.83
C ALA A 193 4.23 0.84 -7.66
N HIS A 194 5.09 0.31 -6.80
CA HIS A 194 5.10 -1.10 -6.41
C HIS A 194 4.84 -1.25 -4.92
N HIS A 195 4.31 -2.40 -4.52
CA HIS A 195 4.26 -2.79 -3.12
C HIS A 195 5.64 -3.17 -2.61
N ILE A 196 5.96 -2.77 -1.37
CA ILE A 196 7.21 -3.11 -0.68
C ILE A 196 6.91 -4.23 0.31
N ASP A 197 6.59 -5.41 -0.17
CA ASP A 197 6.11 -6.50 0.69
C ASP A 197 6.90 -7.81 0.53
N ARG A 198 7.95 -7.84 -0.33
CA ARG A 198 8.69 -9.08 -0.61
C ARG A 198 10.16 -8.83 -0.97
N PRO A 199 11.03 -9.86 -0.83
CA PRO A 199 12.45 -9.78 -1.20
C PRO A 199 12.74 -9.34 -2.63
N ALA A 200 11.82 -9.55 -3.57
CA ALA A 200 11.92 -9.06 -4.95
C ALA A 200 12.11 -7.53 -5.02
N PHE A 201 11.62 -6.78 -4.03
CA PHE A 201 11.80 -5.34 -3.93
C PHE A 201 13.26 -4.93 -3.79
N GLU A 202 14.08 -5.61 -3.00
CA GLU A 202 15.50 -5.32 -2.88
C GLU A 202 16.22 -5.47 -4.23
N THR A 203 15.82 -6.46 -5.02
CA THR A 203 16.34 -6.66 -6.36
C THR A 203 15.93 -5.56 -7.33
N GLN A 204 14.75 -5.02 -7.19
CA GLN A 204 14.23 -3.92 -8.02
C GLN A 204 14.92 -2.58 -7.73
N ILE A 205 15.25 -2.28 -6.50
CA ILE A 205 15.96 -1.05 -6.12
C ILE A 205 17.42 -1.06 -6.54
N ARG A 206 18.08 -2.22 -6.47
CA ARG A 206 19.52 -2.36 -6.75
C ARG A 206 19.86 -2.42 -8.24
N ARG A 207 18.89 -2.47 -9.14
CA ARG A 207 19.06 -2.51 -10.59
C ARG A 207 18.48 -1.27 -11.26
#